data_4c7dd53a7501f258fae4794f9c0e5c31
#
_entry.id   4c7dd53a7501f258fae4794f9c0e5c31
#
_cell.length_a   1.000
_cell.length_b   1.000
_cell.length_c   1.000
_cell.angle_alpha   90.00
_cell.angle_beta   90.00
_cell.angle_gamma   90.00
#
_symmetry.space_group_name_H-M   'P 1'
#
loop_
_entity.id
_entity.type
_entity.pdbx_description
1 polymer ?
#
loop_
_entity_poly.entity_id
_entity_poly.type
_entity_poly.pdbx_seq_one_letter_code
_entity_poly.pdbx_strand_id
1 'polypeptide(L)'
;VAVLSFGTASTTSQQQAPQENASHRVGKGCSQTKPYLAKKRLATWKWQDTIYVSRTRTSYAEQRTHGCSYLRWIAKLWAGRANETYSRYVDLQEPEEAVCHVFGVYCSEALRVAGCESHLYVWAHNGQYLGMFQMGSSERERYGHGDTPLEQAHAAHEYFVDSGKDWSPWSCRP
;
A
#
# COMPACT_ATOMS: atom_id res chain seq x y z
N VAL A 1 4.95 47.91 -6.04
CA VAL A 1 5.39 46.54 -6.32
C VAL A 1 4.19 45.67 -6.04
N ALA A 2 3.50 45.17 -7.10
CA ALA A 2 2.34 44.32 -6.98
C ALA A 2 2.81 42.85 -7.07
N VAL A 3 2.52 42.07 -6.04
CA VAL A 3 2.77 40.66 -6.01
C VAL A 3 1.55 39.92 -6.54
N LEU A 4 1.67 39.32 -7.70
CA LEU A 4 0.63 38.45 -8.29
C LEU A 4 0.78 37.05 -7.70
N SER A 5 -0.16 36.63 -6.84
CA SER A 5 -0.28 35.28 -6.36
C SER A 5 -0.98 34.43 -7.42
N PHE A 6 -0.25 33.49 -8.02
CA PHE A 6 -0.83 32.45 -8.85
C PHE A 6 -1.36 31.31 -7.97
N GLY A 7 -2.68 31.26 -7.81
CA GLY A 7 -3.36 30.11 -7.23
C GLY A 7 -3.47 28.98 -8.25
N THR A 8 -2.75 27.90 -8.06
CA THR A 8 -2.95 26.67 -8.82
C THR A 8 -4.18 25.93 -8.31
N ALA A 9 -5.29 26.06 -9.02
CA ALA A 9 -6.48 25.25 -8.77
C ALA A 9 -6.23 23.83 -9.29
N SER A 10 -5.99 22.89 -8.38
CA SER A 10 -6.00 21.45 -8.70
C SER A 10 -7.45 21.02 -8.96
N THR A 11 -7.84 20.93 -10.22
CA THR A 11 -9.10 20.34 -10.64
C THR A 11 -9.02 18.84 -10.50
N THR A 12 -9.43 18.31 -9.35
CA THR A 12 -9.72 16.88 -9.18
C THR A 12 -10.93 16.56 -10.05
N SER A 13 -10.71 15.97 -11.20
CA SER A 13 -11.76 15.47 -12.09
C SER A 13 -12.48 14.31 -11.38
N GLN A 14 -13.56 14.63 -10.67
CA GLN A 14 -14.48 13.61 -10.16
C GLN A 14 -15.21 13.01 -11.36
N GLN A 15 -14.80 11.80 -11.77
CA GLN A 15 -15.54 11.03 -12.75
C GLN A 15 -16.91 10.67 -12.18
N GLN A 16 -17.94 11.42 -12.57
CA GLN A 16 -19.33 11.14 -12.21
C GLN A 16 -19.75 9.78 -12.77
N ALA A 17 -20.38 8.97 -11.88
CA ALA A 17 -21.00 7.73 -12.29
C ALA A 17 -22.12 7.98 -13.31
N PRO A 18 -22.31 7.11 -14.31
CA PRO A 18 -23.43 7.22 -15.27
C PRO A 18 -24.78 7.18 -14.55
N GLN A 19 -25.68 8.11 -14.83
CA GLN A 19 -27.04 8.10 -14.31
C GLN A 19 -27.79 6.89 -14.86
N GLU A 20 -28.38 6.08 -13.96
CA GLU A 20 -29.17 4.91 -14.30
C GLU A 20 -30.56 5.31 -14.77
N ASN A 21 -30.85 5.21 -16.07
CA ASN A 21 -32.22 5.19 -16.55
C ASN A 21 -32.81 3.80 -16.30
N ALA A 22 -33.81 3.75 -15.44
CA ALA A 22 -34.50 2.53 -15.01
C ALA A 22 -35.26 1.90 -16.17
N SER A 23 -34.74 0.88 -16.74
CA SER A 23 -35.40 -0.35 -17.27
C SER A 23 -34.42 -1.07 -18.16
N HIS A 24 -33.82 -2.18 -17.70
CA HIS A 24 -33.15 -2.96 -18.67
C HIS A 24 -32.98 -4.44 -18.39
N ARG A 25 -33.42 -5.15 -19.39
CA ARG A 25 -33.06 -6.52 -19.73
C ARG A 25 -31.58 -6.75 -19.51
N VAL A 26 -31.23 -7.71 -18.68
CA VAL A 26 -29.85 -8.21 -18.55
C VAL A 26 -29.44 -8.81 -19.89
N GLY A 27 -28.87 -7.98 -20.76
CA GLY A 27 -28.41 -8.41 -22.06
C GLY A 27 -27.19 -9.33 -21.95
N LYS A 28 -27.07 -10.28 -22.86
CA LYS A 28 -25.92 -11.23 -22.98
C LYS A 28 -24.55 -10.56 -22.95
N GLY A 29 -24.45 -9.26 -23.17
CA GLY A 29 -23.20 -8.49 -23.19
C GLY A 29 -22.53 -8.21 -21.84
N CYS A 30 -23.16 -8.58 -20.68
CA CYS A 30 -22.57 -8.40 -19.35
C CYS A 30 -22.04 -9.69 -18.73
N SER A 31 -22.20 -10.84 -19.35
CA SER A 31 -21.81 -12.13 -18.79
C SER A 31 -20.33 -12.18 -18.38
N GLN A 32 -19.46 -11.56 -19.17
CA GLN A 32 -18.02 -11.52 -18.89
C GLN A 32 -17.60 -10.36 -17.95
N THR A 33 -18.44 -9.35 -17.78
CA THR A 33 -18.10 -8.18 -16.94
C THR A 33 -18.11 -8.52 -15.45
N LYS A 34 -19.05 -9.37 -15.00
CA LYS A 34 -19.12 -9.78 -13.58
C LYS A 34 -17.89 -10.58 -13.13
N PRO A 35 -17.48 -11.66 -13.83
CA PRO A 35 -16.26 -12.40 -13.45
C PRO A 35 -15.00 -11.54 -13.58
N TYR A 36 -14.90 -10.66 -14.56
CA TYR A 36 -13.80 -9.71 -14.68
C TYR A 36 -13.75 -8.75 -13.48
N LEU A 37 -14.88 -8.16 -13.09
CA LEU A 37 -14.99 -7.31 -11.91
C LEU A 37 -14.57 -8.04 -10.64
N ALA A 38 -15.05 -9.27 -10.43
CA ALA A 38 -14.66 -10.10 -9.29
C ALA A 38 -13.14 -10.34 -9.27
N LYS A 39 -12.55 -10.70 -10.41
CA LYS A 39 -11.10 -10.87 -10.54
C LYS A 39 -10.32 -9.59 -10.17
N LYS A 40 -10.80 -8.43 -10.61
CA LYS A 40 -10.12 -7.15 -10.34
C LYS A 40 -10.25 -6.72 -8.87
N ARG A 41 -11.39 -6.98 -8.23
CA ARG A 41 -11.56 -6.80 -6.78
C ARG A 41 -10.59 -7.66 -5.99
N LEU A 42 -10.53 -8.95 -6.29
CA LEU A 42 -9.61 -9.88 -5.63
C LEU A 42 -8.14 -9.46 -5.83
N ALA A 43 -7.77 -9.03 -7.03
CA ALA A 43 -6.43 -8.51 -7.30
C ALA A 43 -6.11 -7.25 -6.47
N THR A 44 -7.05 -6.30 -6.39
CA THR A 44 -6.89 -5.10 -5.56
C THR A 44 -6.69 -5.48 -4.10
N TRP A 45 -7.56 -6.32 -3.55
CA TRP A 45 -7.47 -6.73 -2.14
C TRP A 45 -6.21 -7.51 -1.83
N LYS A 46 -5.80 -8.41 -2.75
CA LYS A 46 -4.52 -9.11 -2.62
C LYS A 46 -3.37 -8.13 -2.44
N TRP A 47 -3.25 -7.14 -3.33
CA TRP A 47 -2.16 -6.19 -3.24
C TRP A 47 -2.28 -5.25 -2.04
N GLN A 48 -3.50 -4.86 -1.66
CA GLN A 48 -3.73 -4.08 -0.44
C GLN A 48 -3.29 -4.83 0.81
N ASP A 49 -3.61 -6.12 0.91
CA ASP A 49 -3.14 -6.96 2.01
C ASP A 49 -1.61 -7.08 2.01
N THR A 50 -1.02 -7.30 0.82
CA THR A 50 0.44 -7.44 0.67
C THR A 50 1.20 -6.18 1.11
N ILE A 51 0.64 -4.98 0.87
CA ILE A 51 1.26 -3.71 1.28
C ILE A 51 0.71 -3.19 2.62
N TYR A 52 0.02 -4.03 3.38
CA TYR A 52 -0.52 -3.73 4.72
C TYR A 52 -1.44 -2.51 4.78
N VAL A 53 -2.23 -2.27 3.75
CA VAL A 53 -3.26 -1.23 3.77
C VAL A 53 -4.66 -1.80 3.83
N SER A 54 -5.58 -1.05 4.41
CA SER A 54 -6.97 -1.46 4.56
C SER A 54 -7.62 -1.75 3.21
N ARG A 55 -8.36 -2.86 3.11
CA ARG A 55 -9.10 -3.22 1.89
C ARG A 55 -10.13 -2.16 1.54
N THR A 56 -10.13 -1.74 0.30
CA THR A 56 -11.19 -0.89 -0.25
C THR A 56 -12.53 -1.60 -0.14
N ARG A 57 -13.50 -0.95 0.51
CA ARG A 57 -14.86 -1.48 0.64
C ARG A 57 -15.63 -1.31 -0.67
N THR A 58 -16.48 -2.29 -1.00
CA THR A 58 -17.46 -2.14 -2.05
C THR A 58 -18.61 -1.26 -1.56
N SER A 59 -19.02 -0.27 -2.35
CA SER A 59 -20.19 0.55 -1.97
C SER A 59 -21.48 -0.24 -2.06
N TYR A 60 -22.51 0.23 -1.35
CA TYR A 60 -23.84 -0.37 -1.43
C TYR A 60 -24.42 -0.34 -2.86
N ALA A 61 -24.18 0.75 -3.60
CA ALA A 61 -24.57 0.86 -4.99
C ALA A 61 -23.87 -0.19 -5.88
N GLU A 62 -22.59 -0.45 -5.65
CA GLU A 62 -21.83 -1.49 -6.36
C GLU A 62 -22.38 -2.90 -6.13
N GLN A 63 -22.91 -3.16 -4.94
CA GLN A 63 -23.44 -4.47 -4.58
C GLN A 63 -24.82 -4.73 -5.21
N ARG A 64 -25.60 -3.69 -5.43
CA ARG A 64 -26.99 -3.79 -5.88
C ARG A 64 -27.20 -3.48 -7.36
N THR A 65 -26.16 -3.08 -8.09
CA THR A 65 -26.34 -2.72 -9.49
C THR A 65 -26.50 -3.95 -10.38
N HIS A 66 -27.38 -3.83 -11.35
CA HIS A 66 -27.65 -4.84 -12.37
C HIS A 66 -27.48 -4.31 -13.80
N GLY A 67 -27.32 -3.00 -13.97
CA GLY A 67 -27.15 -2.36 -15.28
C GLY A 67 -25.79 -2.62 -15.90
N CYS A 68 -25.75 -2.99 -17.20
CA CYS A 68 -24.50 -3.31 -17.89
C CYS A 68 -23.52 -2.14 -18.00
N SER A 69 -24.02 -0.94 -18.26
CA SER A 69 -23.19 0.27 -18.33
C SER A 69 -22.49 0.55 -17.00
N TYR A 70 -23.23 0.48 -15.92
CA TYR A 70 -22.71 0.69 -14.58
C TYR A 70 -21.71 -0.42 -14.17
N LEU A 71 -22.01 -1.68 -14.49
CA LEU A 71 -21.08 -2.79 -14.23
C LEU A 71 -19.77 -2.62 -14.97
N ARG A 72 -19.79 -2.16 -16.24
CA ARG A 72 -18.57 -1.88 -17.01
C ARG A 72 -17.77 -0.71 -16.39
N TRP A 73 -18.45 0.34 -15.96
CA TRP A 73 -17.82 1.46 -15.29
C TRP A 73 -17.13 1.02 -13.98
N ILE A 74 -17.85 0.27 -13.12
CA ILE A 74 -17.25 -0.28 -11.88
C ILE A 74 -16.08 -1.21 -12.20
N ALA A 75 -16.19 -2.05 -13.22
CA ALA A 75 -15.12 -2.96 -13.61
C ALA A 75 -13.85 -2.20 -14.04
N LYS A 76 -14.02 -1.09 -14.77
CA LYS A 76 -12.91 -0.19 -15.12
C LYS A 76 -12.31 0.47 -13.87
N LEU A 77 -13.14 0.95 -12.94
CA LEU A 77 -12.69 1.55 -11.68
C LEU A 77 -11.83 0.56 -10.87
N TRP A 78 -12.29 -0.68 -10.70
CA TRP A 78 -11.54 -1.71 -9.97
C TRP A 78 -10.29 -2.19 -10.73
N ALA A 79 -10.30 -2.14 -12.05
CA ALA A 79 -9.09 -2.39 -12.83
C ALA A 79 -8.02 -1.31 -12.60
N GLY A 80 -8.42 -0.04 -12.53
CA GLY A 80 -7.54 1.06 -12.15
C GLY A 80 -6.94 0.87 -10.76
N ARG A 81 -7.78 0.60 -9.76
CA ARG A 81 -7.35 0.31 -8.38
C ARG A 81 -6.37 -0.87 -8.28
N ALA A 82 -6.62 -1.94 -9.03
CA ALA A 82 -5.72 -3.10 -9.05
C ALA A 82 -4.35 -2.75 -9.63
N ASN A 83 -4.30 -1.94 -10.67
CA ASN A 83 -3.04 -1.50 -11.27
C ASN A 83 -2.29 -0.53 -10.34
N GLU A 84 -3.00 0.41 -9.73
CA GLU A 84 -2.43 1.38 -8.78
C GLU A 84 -1.83 0.69 -7.55
N THR A 85 -2.57 -0.24 -6.93
CA THR A 85 -2.05 -1.01 -5.78
C THR A 85 -0.88 -1.91 -6.15
N TYR A 86 -0.88 -2.48 -7.35
CA TYR A 86 0.26 -3.24 -7.85
C TYR A 86 1.48 -2.35 -8.08
N SER A 87 1.29 -1.18 -8.70
CA SER A 87 2.37 -0.21 -8.88
C SER A 87 2.98 0.18 -7.54
N ARG A 88 2.12 0.48 -6.54
CA ARG A 88 2.60 0.80 -5.19
C ARG A 88 3.38 -0.36 -4.57
N TYR A 89 2.93 -1.61 -4.74
CA TYR A 89 3.70 -2.78 -4.28
C TYR A 89 5.10 -2.83 -4.93
N VAL A 90 5.20 -2.51 -6.23
CA VAL A 90 6.49 -2.47 -6.93
C VAL A 90 7.40 -1.38 -6.35
N ASP A 91 6.86 -0.19 -6.09
CA ASP A 91 7.62 0.91 -5.49
C ASP A 91 8.18 0.53 -4.11
N LEU A 92 7.41 -0.24 -3.32
CA LEU A 92 7.80 -0.71 -1.98
C LEU A 92 8.83 -1.87 -1.99
N GLN A 93 9.36 -2.24 -3.15
CA GLN A 93 10.56 -3.07 -3.22
C GLN A 93 11.86 -2.25 -3.05
N GLU A 94 11.77 -0.92 -3.12
CA GLU A 94 12.87 -0.02 -2.78
C GLU A 94 12.92 0.18 -1.26
N PRO A 95 14.09 -0.03 -0.62
CA PRO A 95 14.22 0.03 0.84
C PRO A 95 13.74 1.33 1.48
N GLU A 96 14.08 2.48 0.92
CA GLU A 96 13.68 3.79 1.43
C GLU A 96 12.16 3.98 1.39
N GLU A 97 11.53 3.57 0.29
CA GLU A 97 10.07 3.66 0.11
C GLU A 97 9.34 2.73 1.09
N ALA A 98 9.86 1.52 1.29
CA ALA A 98 9.32 0.57 2.25
C ALA A 98 9.40 1.09 3.68
N VAL A 99 10.56 1.58 4.09
CA VAL A 99 10.77 2.16 5.43
C VAL A 99 9.83 3.35 5.65
N CYS A 100 9.76 4.29 4.72
CA CYS A 100 8.87 5.44 4.86
C CYS A 100 7.39 5.09 4.85
N HIS A 101 7.00 4.10 4.05
CA HIS A 101 5.62 3.61 4.04
C HIS A 101 5.18 3.06 5.40
N VAL A 102 6.05 2.30 6.05
CA VAL A 102 5.74 1.60 7.31
C VAL A 102 5.87 2.53 8.51
N PHE A 103 6.96 3.30 8.60
CA PHE A 103 7.25 4.15 9.76
C PHE A 103 6.51 5.50 9.74
N GLY A 104 5.97 5.92 8.60
CA GLY A 104 5.16 7.13 8.48
C GLY A 104 5.87 8.37 9.02
N VAL A 105 5.39 8.96 10.10
CA VAL A 105 5.97 10.17 10.70
C VAL A 105 7.40 9.98 11.23
N TYR A 106 7.80 8.74 11.48
CA TYR A 106 9.15 8.37 11.93
C TYR A 106 10.09 7.98 10.77
N CYS A 107 9.66 8.16 9.50
CA CYS A 107 10.42 7.79 8.31
C CYS A 107 11.87 8.28 8.35
N SER A 108 12.11 9.56 8.62
CA SER A 108 13.47 10.14 8.63
C SER A 108 14.37 9.53 9.69
N GLU A 109 13.83 9.19 10.85
CA GLU A 109 14.56 8.54 11.93
C GLU A 109 14.88 7.09 11.57
N ALA A 110 13.89 6.35 11.09
CA ALA A 110 14.04 4.97 10.67
C ALA A 110 15.06 4.81 9.55
N LEU A 111 15.09 5.73 8.57
CA LEU A 111 16.10 5.75 7.52
C LEU A 111 17.51 5.98 8.06
N ARG A 112 17.68 6.87 9.05
CA ARG A 112 18.98 7.08 9.69
C ARG A 112 19.46 5.84 10.42
N VAL A 113 18.55 5.19 11.17
CA VAL A 113 18.86 3.94 11.90
C VAL A 113 19.24 2.84 10.91
N ALA A 114 18.39 2.51 9.96
CA ALA A 114 18.62 1.46 8.97
C ALA A 114 19.87 1.76 8.09
N GLY A 115 20.06 3.01 7.73
CA GLY A 115 21.25 3.46 7.00
C GLY A 115 22.53 3.25 7.79
N CYS A 116 22.54 3.53 9.10
CA CYS A 116 23.67 3.30 9.99
C CYS A 116 23.88 1.80 10.28
N GLU A 117 22.82 1.02 10.50
CA GLU A 117 22.91 -0.41 10.83
C GLU A 117 23.41 -1.25 9.63
N SER A 118 22.99 -0.93 8.41
CA SER A 118 23.22 -1.80 7.24
C SER A 118 23.38 -1.08 5.90
N HIS A 119 23.34 0.24 5.86
CA HIS A 119 23.21 1.03 4.63
C HIS A 119 21.94 0.68 3.83
N LEU A 120 20.85 0.34 4.55
CA LEU A 120 19.58 -0.12 3.97
C LEU A 120 19.70 -1.44 3.16
N TYR A 121 20.74 -2.21 3.39
CA TYR A 121 20.96 -3.45 2.65
C TYR A 121 20.13 -4.59 3.22
N VAL A 122 19.15 -5.05 2.43
CA VAL A 122 18.18 -6.09 2.81
C VAL A 122 18.84 -7.40 3.24
N TRP A 123 19.99 -7.74 2.62
CA TRP A 123 20.72 -8.97 2.87
C TRP A 123 21.93 -8.79 3.78
N ALA A 124 21.97 -7.68 4.53
CA ALA A 124 23.03 -7.45 5.48
C ALA A 124 23.06 -8.55 6.54
N HIS A 125 24.26 -9.00 6.88
CA HIS A 125 24.47 -10.07 7.83
C HIS A 125 25.69 -9.76 8.71
N ASN A 126 25.49 -9.76 10.03
CA ASN A 126 26.54 -9.61 11.02
C ASN A 126 26.30 -10.56 12.21
N GLY A 127 26.84 -11.76 12.13
CA GLY A 127 26.61 -12.82 13.13
C GLY A 127 25.13 -13.21 13.21
N GLN A 128 24.50 -12.94 14.35
CA GLN A 128 23.08 -13.20 14.53
C GLN A 128 22.15 -12.09 13.99
N TYR A 129 22.70 -10.96 13.58
CA TYR A 129 21.95 -9.79 13.13
C TYR A 129 21.77 -9.80 11.63
N LEU A 130 20.52 -9.60 11.16
CA LEU A 130 20.17 -9.69 9.75
C LEU A 130 19.33 -8.48 9.28
N GLY A 131 19.47 -8.17 7.99
CA GLY A 131 18.63 -7.26 7.25
C GLY A 131 18.91 -5.78 7.51
N MET A 132 18.02 -4.96 6.98
CA MET A 132 18.17 -3.49 7.00
C MET A 132 18.34 -2.92 8.41
N PHE A 133 17.62 -3.47 9.38
CA PHE A 133 17.61 -3.00 10.77
C PHE A 133 18.47 -3.87 11.70
N GLN A 134 19.27 -4.78 11.16
CA GLN A 134 20.15 -5.67 11.93
C GLN A 134 19.45 -6.29 13.15
N MET A 135 18.26 -6.87 12.91
CA MET A 135 17.49 -7.52 13.98
C MET A 135 18.14 -8.83 14.42
N GLY A 136 18.28 -9.01 15.73
CA GLY A 136 18.81 -10.21 16.35
C GLY A 136 17.89 -11.43 16.17
N SER A 137 18.38 -12.61 16.52
CA SER A 137 17.59 -13.85 16.37
C SER A 137 16.31 -13.86 17.23
N SER A 138 16.35 -13.38 18.44
CA SER A 138 15.21 -13.28 19.35
C SER A 138 14.14 -12.30 18.84
N GLU A 139 14.58 -11.16 18.30
CA GLU A 139 13.68 -10.16 17.75
C GLU A 139 12.99 -10.70 16.49
N ARG A 140 13.75 -11.39 15.62
CA ARG A 140 13.17 -12.01 14.42
C ARG A 140 12.20 -13.16 14.75
N GLU A 141 12.46 -13.92 15.79
CA GLU A 141 11.52 -14.96 16.26
C GLU A 141 10.20 -14.32 16.74
N ARG A 142 10.26 -13.18 17.41
CA ARG A 142 9.10 -12.50 17.98
C ARG A 142 8.31 -11.67 16.97
N TYR A 143 9.00 -10.90 16.12
CA TYR A 143 8.38 -9.90 15.22
C TYR A 143 8.41 -10.31 13.75
N GLY A 144 9.06 -11.42 13.42
CA GLY A 144 9.33 -11.80 12.03
C GLY A 144 10.55 -11.10 11.46
N HIS A 145 10.77 -11.31 10.15
CA HIS A 145 11.87 -10.68 9.42
C HIS A 145 11.48 -10.46 7.94
N GLY A 146 11.26 -11.57 7.20
CA GLY A 146 10.96 -11.57 5.77
C GLY A 146 12.17 -11.31 4.87
N ASP A 147 11.93 -11.50 3.58
CA ASP A 147 12.95 -11.42 2.53
C ASP A 147 12.87 -10.12 1.71
N THR A 148 11.83 -9.32 1.93
CA THR A 148 11.60 -8.05 1.22
C THR A 148 11.83 -6.85 2.12
N PRO A 149 12.17 -5.67 1.55
CA PRO A 149 12.27 -4.42 2.30
C PRO A 149 11.03 -4.13 3.15
N LEU A 150 9.85 -4.36 2.58
CA LEU A 150 8.58 -4.09 3.23
C LEU A 150 8.37 -4.97 4.46
N GLU A 151 8.63 -6.29 4.35
CA GLU A 151 8.51 -7.22 5.48
C GLU A 151 9.51 -6.89 6.59
N GLN A 152 10.75 -6.57 6.24
CA GLN A 152 11.76 -6.18 7.22
C GLN A 152 11.44 -4.86 7.91
N ALA A 153 10.93 -3.87 7.16
CA ALA A 153 10.46 -2.62 7.74
C ALA A 153 9.28 -2.85 8.72
N HIS A 154 8.35 -3.75 8.37
CA HIS A 154 7.25 -4.13 9.25
C HIS A 154 7.73 -4.76 10.55
N ALA A 155 8.59 -5.76 10.48
CA ALA A 155 9.14 -6.42 11.66
C ALA A 155 9.87 -5.43 12.58
N ALA A 156 10.69 -4.55 12.01
CA ALA A 156 11.40 -3.51 12.76
C ALA A 156 10.43 -2.48 13.36
N HIS A 157 9.36 -2.12 12.67
CA HIS A 157 8.36 -1.19 13.18
C HIS A 157 7.57 -1.79 14.36
N GLU A 158 7.20 -3.07 14.31
CA GLU A 158 6.56 -3.74 15.44
C GLU A 158 7.47 -3.73 16.66
N TYR A 159 8.77 -4.01 16.49
CA TYR A 159 9.76 -3.91 17.55
C TYR A 159 9.90 -2.49 18.10
N PHE A 160 9.94 -1.49 17.21
CA PHE A 160 9.96 -0.08 17.60
C PHE A 160 8.74 0.33 18.42
N VAL A 161 7.54 -0.09 18.02
CA VAL A 161 6.28 0.18 18.75
C VAL A 161 6.28 -0.49 20.13
N ASP A 162 6.72 -1.74 20.19
CA ASP A 162 6.77 -2.51 21.44
C ASP A 162 7.81 -1.95 22.43
N SER A 163 8.86 -1.30 21.91
CA SER A 163 9.86 -0.56 22.71
C SER A 163 9.37 0.82 23.19
N GLY A 164 8.09 1.13 23.02
CA GLY A 164 7.53 2.43 23.38
C GLY A 164 7.84 3.55 22.37
N LYS A 165 8.12 3.18 21.13
CA LYS A 165 8.57 4.09 20.04
C LYS A 165 9.91 4.75 20.35
N ASP A 166 10.79 3.98 20.92
CA ASP A 166 12.14 4.37 21.27
C ASP A 166 13.16 3.56 20.43
N TRP A 167 14.19 4.22 19.96
CA TRP A 167 15.28 3.62 19.19
C TRP A 167 16.36 2.96 20.08
N SER A 168 16.14 2.91 21.39
CA SER A 168 17.11 2.31 22.33
C SER A 168 17.51 0.86 22.03
N PRO A 169 16.67 0.02 21.40
CA PRO A 169 17.06 -1.33 21.02
C PRO A 169 18.17 -1.42 19.98
N TRP A 170 18.33 -0.39 19.14
CA TRP A 170 19.36 -0.36 18.09
C TRP A 170 20.64 0.29 18.57
N SER A 171 21.78 -0.15 18.04
CA SER A 171 23.06 0.47 18.28
C SER A 171 23.16 1.84 17.65
N CYS A 172 22.59 1.99 16.45
CA CYS A 172 22.46 3.24 15.74
C CYS A 172 21.23 4.04 16.23
N ARG A 173 21.44 5.30 16.50
CA ARG A 173 20.37 6.23 16.94
C ARG A 173 20.10 7.26 15.88
N PRO A 174 18.86 7.79 15.73
CA PRO A 174 18.56 8.85 14.78
C PRO A 174 19.22 10.19 15.17
#